data_5b308eec00b28151d4900d6748200fbc
#
_entry.id   5b308eec00b28151d4900d6748200fbc
#
_cell.length_a   1.000
_cell.length_b   1.000
_cell.length_c   1.000
_cell.angle_alpha   90.00
_cell.angle_beta   90.00
_cell.angle_gamma   90.00
#
_symmetry.space_group_name_H-M   'P 1'
#
loop_
_entity.id
_entity.type
_entity.pdbx_description
1 polymer ?
#
loop_
_entity_poly.entity_id
_entity_poly.type
_entity_poly.pdbx_seq_one_letter_code
_entity_poly.pdbx_strand_id
1 'polypeptide(L)'
;MISVQPSLTPQPGGRVRRVANAFALAFVSLITVASFAGSAIRPGDRVAIIGNTLADQLRVHGYFETFLLQLPAEPRVSVRNLGWAGDMLSARDRPTNFQTEESVLIAHQTDVIIACFGLGESFAGTAGLPAFRTALKAFVDSHRGRKYNGKTEVRLILVSPIAYENLGTLTPEHERRNRELADYTAAMEQVATGQELPFVNLFQPTREIMADASAPKLTTNGIHLNAYGYWAVGRMLTAGVATIPPPWALRIDASALRATGDGVTIMQVEPVAGGVRFSVQEQRPPTLAPPLKGPIHAALQPLRDTLAVANLAPGEYLLTIDGQPVLTATDDRWAAGIAVDTSPRHREAETFRQAVNDKNQQFVYGWKALNQVHIVGERKSSPSGQALPAEVIAFKRLADEQDEALLRRPVPLALTHTWQLTPATRPSSRP
;
A
#
# COMPACT_ATOMS: atom_id res chain seq x y z
N MET A 1 4.88 90.20 -13.93
CA MET A 1 4.25 89.86 -15.22
C MET A 1 4.00 88.37 -15.25
N ILE A 2 2.77 88.02 -15.26
CA ILE A 2 2.22 86.69 -15.07
C ILE A 2 2.12 86.00 -16.45
N SER A 3 2.62 84.82 -16.64
CA SER A 3 2.35 84.03 -17.83
C SER A 3 1.76 82.71 -17.42
N VAL A 4 0.54 82.47 -17.86
CA VAL A 4 -0.30 81.28 -17.64
C VAL A 4 0.03 80.26 -18.70
N GLN A 5 0.27 79.01 -18.30
CA GLN A 5 0.30 77.90 -19.21
C GLN A 5 -0.99 77.06 -19.09
N PRO A 6 -1.51 76.48 -20.17
CA PRO A 6 -2.70 75.62 -20.14
C PRO A 6 -2.37 74.17 -19.81
N SER A 7 -3.24 73.58 -19.00
CA SER A 7 -3.25 72.17 -18.60
C SER A 7 -3.67 71.25 -19.74
N LEU A 8 -2.88 70.18 -19.96
CA LEU A 8 -3.24 69.04 -20.79
C LEU A 8 -3.68 67.85 -19.88
N THR A 9 -4.91 67.43 -20.04
CA THR A 9 -5.48 66.26 -19.41
C THR A 9 -5.00 65.00 -20.14
N PRO A 10 -4.58 63.93 -19.43
CA PRO A 10 -4.31 62.63 -20.08
C PRO A 10 -5.58 61.78 -20.12
N GLN A 11 -5.82 61.13 -21.27
CA GLN A 11 -6.83 60.10 -21.49
C GLN A 11 -6.49 58.80 -20.77
N PRO A 12 -7.45 57.98 -20.36
CA PRO A 12 -7.20 56.74 -19.64
C PRO A 12 -6.79 55.60 -20.62
N GLY A 13 -5.55 55.20 -20.53
CA GLY A 13 -5.01 54.02 -21.21
C GLY A 13 -5.55 52.72 -20.58
N GLY A 14 -6.02 51.82 -21.44
CA GLY A 14 -6.56 50.54 -21.07
C GLY A 14 -5.54 49.66 -20.32
N ARG A 15 -5.93 49.20 -19.13
CA ARG A 15 -5.20 48.23 -18.36
C ARG A 15 -5.37 46.82 -19.01
N VAL A 16 -4.36 46.37 -19.72
CA VAL A 16 -4.16 44.95 -20.02
C VAL A 16 -3.87 44.22 -18.71
N ARG A 17 -4.85 43.47 -18.18
CA ARG A 17 -4.64 42.57 -17.08
C ARG A 17 -3.71 41.44 -17.55
N ARG A 18 -2.44 41.49 -17.21
CA ARG A 18 -1.56 40.33 -17.21
C ARG A 18 -2.01 39.45 -16.05
N VAL A 19 -2.68 38.31 -16.40
CA VAL A 19 -2.90 37.25 -15.47
C VAL A 19 -1.53 36.60 -15.26
N ALA A 20 -0.88 36.92 -14.15
CA ALA A 20 0.28 36.20 -13.68
C ALA A 20 -0.23 34.86 -13.14
N ASN A 21 0.00 33.80 -13.89
CA ASN A 21 -0.14 32.42 -13.37
C ASN A 21 0.91 32.24 -12.27
N ALA A 22 0.50 32.43 -11.03
CA ALA A 22 1.26 32.02 -9.87
C ALA A 22 1.14 30.47 -9.81
N PHE A 23 2.18 29.81 -10.28
CA PHE A 23 2.39 28.37 -9.96
C PHE A 23 2.62 28.29 -8.44
N ALA A 24 1.60 27.96 -7.69
CA ALA A 24 1.75 27.48 -6.33
C ALA A 24 2.48 26.14 -6.41
N LEU A 25 3.79 26.15 -6.19
CA LEU A 25 4.54 24.96 -5.84
C LEU A 25 4.01 24.49 -4.47
N ALA A 26 3.04 23.59 -4.49
CA ALA A 26 2.71 22.82 -3.32
C ALA A 26 3.95 21.98 -2.98
N PHE A 27 4.65 22.34 -1.91
CA PHE A 27 5.64 21.49 -1.28
C PHE A 27 4.90 20.26 -0.77
N VAL A 28 4.82 19.22 -1.60
CA VAL A 28 4.42 17.88 -1.16
C VAL A 28 5.59 17.41 -0.30
N SER A 29 5.41 17.46 1.02
CA SER A 29 6.29 16.73 1.95
C SER A 29 6.17 15.27 1.57
N LEU A 30 7.12 14.77 0.77
CA LEU A 30 7.28 13.34 0.57
C LEU A 30 7.44 12.73 1.97
N ILE A 31 6.57 11.80 2.32
CA ILE A 31 6.74 10.96 3.49
C ILE A 31 8.06 10.21 3.26
N THR A 32 9.13 10.73 3.82
CA THR A 32 10.44 10.09 3.78
C THR A 32 10.41 8.93 4.77
N VAL A 33 9.96 7.76 4.31
CA VAL A 33 10.36 6.51 4.93
C VAL A 33 11.87 6.44 4.68
N ALA A 34 12.68 6.45 5.74
CA ALA A 34 14.12 6.35 5.60
C ALA A 34 14.44 5.07 4.81
N SER A 35 14.74 5.23 3.53
CA SER A 35 15.14 4.13 2.67
C SER A 35 16.58 3.78 3.00
N PHE A 36 16.82 2.56 3.42
CA PHE A 36 18.16 1.97 3.33
C PHE A 36 18.65 2.13 1.88
N ALA A 37 19.93 2.43 1.71
CA ALA A 37 20.55 2.60 0.40
C ALA A 37 20.62 1.25 -0.35
N GLY A 38 19.46 0.74 -0.76
CA GLY A 38 19.24 -0.51 -1.46
C GLY A 38 17.96 -1.20 -1.01
N SER A 39 17.36 -2.00 -1.89
CA SER A 39 16.19 -2.81 -1.56
C SER A 39 16.57 -3.86 -0.49
N ALA A 40 15.86 -3.89 0.64
CA ALA A 40 16.04 -4.92 1.67
C ALA A 40 15.51 -6.29 1.20
N ILE A 41 14.53 -6.28 0.29
CA ILE A 41 14.02 -7.47 -0.41
C ILE A 41 14.64 -7.51 -1.82
N ARG A 42 15.11 -8.68 -2.22
CA ARG A 42 15.75 -8.95 -3.51
C ARG A 42 14.85 -9.80 -4.41
N PRO A 43 15.05 -9.77 -5.73
CA PRO A 43 14.37 -10.69 -6.63
C PRO A 43 14.55 -12.16 -6.20
N GLY A 44 13.46 -12.91 -6.18
CA GLY A 44 13.46 -14.32 -5.81
C GLY A 44 13.49 -14.63 -4.31
N ASP A 45 13.54 -13.62 -3.45
CA ASP A 45 13.49 -13.85 -2.00
C ASP A 45 12.21 -14.57 -1.57
N ARG A 46 12.35 -15.46 -0.62
CA ARG A 46 11.26 -16.07 0.13
C ARG A 46 11.08 -15.32 1.45
N VAL A 47 9.98 -14.58 1.54
CA VAL A 47 9.70 -13.63 2.62
C VAL A 47 8.73 -14.24 3.62
N ALA A 48 9.09 -14.30 4.90
CA ALA A 48 8.18 -14.61 5.98
C ALA A 48 7.79 -13.34 6.74
N ILE A 49 6.51 -13.21 7.09
CA ILE A 49 6.01 -12.14 7.94
C ILE A 49 5.71 -12.73 9.31
N ILE A 50 6.30 -12.17 10.36
CA ILE A 50 6.12 -12.62 11.75
C ILE A 50 5.65 -11.44 12.58
N GLY A 51 4.80 -11.67 13.57
CA GLY A 51 4.39 -10.64 14.52
C GLY A 51 2.93 -10.70 14.91
N ASN A 52 2.46 -9.59 15.44
CA ASN A 52 1.17 -9.41 16.06
C ASN A 52 -0.02 -9.28 15.07
N THR A 53 -1.12 -8.71 15.52
CA THR A 53 -2.34 -8.52 14.72
C THR A 53 -2.10 -7.73 13.43
N LEU A 54 -1.21 -6.72 13.43
CA LEU A 54 -0.86 -5.99 12.21
C LEU A 54 -0.30 -6.97 11.15
N ALA A 55 0.68 -7.79 11.55
CA ALA A 55 1.29 -8.80 10.68
C ALA A 55 0.24 -9.82 10.20
N ASP A 56 -0.53 -10.39 11.13
CA ASP A 56 -1.56 -11.39 10.80
C ASP A 56 -2.56 -10.87 9.76
N GLN A 57 -3.05 -9.66 9.93
CA GLN A 57 -4.10 -9.10 9.07
C GLN A 57 -3.61 -8.63 7.70
N LEU A 58 -2.29 -8.45 7.49
CA LEU A 58 -1.73 -8.18 6.15
C LEU A 58 -2.18 -9.22 5.12
N ARG A 59 -2.35 -10.49 5.55
CA ARG A 59 -2.82 -11.59 4.70
C ARG A 59 -4.28 -11.46 4.27
N VAL A 60 -5.13 -10.89 5.13
CA VAL A 60 -6.58 -10.76 4.89
C VAL A 60 -6.86 -9.73 3.81
N HIS A 61 -6.09 -8.65 3.80
CA HIS A 61 -6.26 -7.57 2.85
C HIS A 61 -5.36 -7.71 1.60
N GLY A 62 -4.23 -8.42 1.70
CA GLY A 62 -3.36 -8.79 0.59
C GLY A 62 -2.63 -7.63 -0.12
N TYR A 63 -2.80 -6.38 0.31
CA TYR A 63 -2.20 -5.22 -0.37
C TYR A 63 -0.68 -5.28 -0.38
N PHE A 64 -0.05 -5.48 0.77
CA PHE A 64 1.41 -5.52 0.88
C PHE A 64 2.04 -6.56 -0.05
N GLU A 65 1.54 -7.79 0.00
CA GLU A 65 2.07 -8.86 -0.85
C GLU A 65 1.81 -8.58 -2.33
N THR A 66 0.64 -8.06 -2.68
CA THR A 66 0.34 -7.70 -4.07
C THR A 66 1.28 -6.61 -4.58
N PHE A 67 1.57 -5.57 -3.78
CA PHE A 67 2.54 -4.55 -4.14
C PHE A 67 3.94 -5.13 -4.37
N LEU A 68 4.38 -6.08 -3.54
CA LEU A 68 5.66 -6.78 -3.76
C LEU A 68 5.66 -7.59 -5.06
N LEU A 69 4.57 -8.29 -5.37
CA LEU A 69 4.43 -9.10 -6.57
C LEU A 69 4.27 -8.28 -7.85
N GLN A 70 3.89 -7.00 -7.73
CA GLN A 70 3.83 -6.05 -8.85
C GLN A 70 5.17 -5.36 -9.14
N LEU A 71 6.19 -5.54 -8.31
CA LEU A 71 7.52 -4.99 -8.61
C LEU A 71 8.08 -5.60 -9.90
N PRO A 72 8.77 -4.81 -10.74
CA PRO A 72 9.36 -5.29 -11.98
C PRO A 72 10.65 -6.07 -11.69
N ALA A 73 10.56 -7.13 -10.92
CA ALA A 73 11.68 -7.95 -10.48
C ALA A 73 11.41 -9.42 -10.83
N GLU A 74 12.38 -10.06 -11.45
CA GLU A 74 12.34 -11.49 -11.75
C GLU A 74 13.61 -12.17 -11.21
N PRO A 75 13.51 -13.32 -10.57
CA PRO A 75 12.25 -13.99 -10.18
C PRO A 75 11.49 -13.22 -9.12
N ARG A 76 10.16 -13.39 -9.08
CA ARG A 76 9.31 -12.74 -8.07
C ARG A 76 9.54 -13.31 -6.68
N VAL A 77 9.15 -12.53 -5.67
CA VAL A 77 9.21 -12.95 -4.28
C VAL A 77 8.05 -13.92 -3.94
N SER A 78 8.30 -14.89 -3.07
CA SER A 78 7.25 -15.72 -2.45
C SER A 78 7.02 -15.25 -1.03
N VAL A 79 5.77 -15.16 -0.56
CA VAL A 79 5.44 -14.65 0.78
C VAL A 79 4.65 -15.69 1.58
N ARG A 80 5.05 -15.88 2.85
CA ARG A 80 4.29 -16.64 3.85
C ARG A 80 4.04 -15.77 5.08
N ASN A 81 2.77 -15.62 5.42
CA ASN A 81 2.39 -14.84 6.59
C ASN A 81 2.21 -15.77 7.81
N LEU A 82 3.18 -15.72 8.71
CA LEU A 82 3.18 -16.45 9.98
C LEU A 82 2.64 -15.61 11.14
N GLY A 83 2.19 -14.39 10.89
CA GLY A 83 1.65 -13.49 11.89
C GLY A 83 0.51 -14.13 12.70
N TRP A 84 0.44 -13.77 13.98
CA TRP A 84 -0.57 -14.27 14.89
C TRP A 84 -1.14 -13.15 15.74
N ALA A 85 -2.46 -12.98 15.68
CA ALA A 85 -3.11 -11.93 16.45
C ALA A 85 -2.82 -12.05 17.95
N GLY A 86 -2.36 -10.97 18.56
CA GLY A 86 -1.99 -10.94 19.97
C GLY A 86 -0.56 -11.34 20.31
N ASP A 87 0.23 -11.82 19.35
CA ASP A 87 1.64 -12.15 19.61
C ASP A 87 2.43 -10.94 20.12
N MET A 88 3.25 -11.19 21.11
CA MET A 88 4.31 -10.31 21.62
C MET A 88 5.64 -11.07 21.64
N LEU A 89 6.77 -10.37 21.65
CA LEU A 89 8.09 -10.99 21.66
C LEU A 89 8.29 -12.04 22.77
N SER A 90 7.70 -11.80 23.95
CA SER A 90 7.76 -12.68 25.11
C SER A 90 6.52 -13.57 25.31
N ALA A 91 5.51 -13.47 24.47
CA ALA A 91 4.25 -14.20 24.61
C ALA A 91 3.76 -14.68 23.24
N ARG A 92 4.40 -15.75 22.74
CA ARG A 92 4.10 -16.41 21.47
C ARG A 92 3.88 -17.91 21.66
N ASP A 93 3.24 -18.24 22.76
CA ASP A 93 2.99 -19.65 23.09
C ASP A 93 2.05 -20.30 22.09
N ARG A 94 2.36 -21.51 21.73
CA ARG A 94 1.56 -22.33 20.84
C ARG A 94 1.12 -23.61 21.56
N PRO A 95 -0.04 -24.14 21.21
CA PRO A 95 -0.48 -25.41 21.77
C PRO A 95 0.54 -26.53 21.53
N THR A 96 0.56 -27.51 22.42
CA THR A 96 1.37 -28.72 22.24
C THR A 96 1.07 -29.36 20.89
N ASN A 97 2.08 -29.83 20.21
CA ASN A 97 2.02 -30.42 18.86
C ASN A 97 1.68 -29.42 17.72
N PHE A 98 1.68 -28.10 18.03
CA PHE A 98 1.59 -27.09 16.98
C PHE A 98 2.90 -27.08 16.18
N GLN A 99 2.83 -26.68 14.90
CA GLN A 99 4.02 -26.46 14.10
C GLN A 99 4.86 -25.33 14.71
N THR A 100 6.15 -25.55 14.81
CA THR A 100 7.05 -24.46 15.22
C THR A 100 7.22 -23.49 14.07
N GLU A 101 7.41 -22.21 14.39
CA GLU A 101 7.75 -21.19 13.42
C GLU A 101 8.97 -21.58 12.60
N GLU A 102 10.02 -22.11 13.26
CA GLU A 102 11.23 -22.61 12.61
C GLU A 102 10.94 -23.67 11.55
N SER A 103 10.03 -24.62 11.83
CA SER A 103 9.68 -25.68 10.86
C SER A 103 9.04 -25.11 9.59
N VAL A 104 8.25 -24.03 9.72
CA VAL A 104 7.63 -23.36 8.57
C VAL A 104 8.65 -22.49 7.81
N LEU A 105 9.54 -21.82 8.53
CA LEU A 105 10.64 -21.05 7.90
C LEU A 105 11.55 -21.94 7.06
N ILE A 106 11.88 -23.15 7.57
CA ILE A 106 12.66 -24.15 6.84
C ILE A 106 11.88 -24.68 5.62
N ALA A 107 10.61 -25.05 5.79
CA ALA A 107 9.78 -25.56 4.70
C ALA A 107 9.60 -24.52 3.59
N HIS A 108 9.46 -23.25 3.96
CA HIS A 108 9.39 -22.13 3.01
C HIS A 108 10.75 -21.75 2.43
N GLN A 109 11.86 -22.25 2.98
CA GLN A 109 13.23 -21.86 2.61
C GLN A 109 13.43 -20.32 2.72
N THR A 110 13.06 -19.76 3.85
CA THR A 110 12.96 -18.31 4.08
C THR A 110 14.31 -17.60 3.97
N ASP A 111 14.36 -16.54 3.16
CA ASP A 111 15.51 -15.66 2.97
C ASP A 111 15.41 -14.39 3.81
N VAL A 112 14.18 -13.91 4.04
CA VAL A 112 13.89 -12.64 4.73
C VAL A 112 12.75 -12.81 5.72
N ILE A 113 12.93 -12.30 6.92
CA ILE A 113 11.86 -12.18 7.92
C ILE A 113 11.52 -10.71 8.13
N ILE A 114 10.25 -10.36 7.96
CA ILE A 114 9.68 -9.06 8.33
C ILE A 114 9.01 -9.22 9.70
N ALA A 115 9.53 -8.53 10.73
CA ALA A 115 9.11 -8.68 12.11
C ALA A 115 8.33 -7.46 12.61
N CYS A 116 7.03 -7.62 12.91
CA CYS A 116 6.11 -6.56 13.32
C CYS A 116 5.73 -6.74 14.80
N PHE A 117 6.41 -6.02 15.70
CA PHE A 117 6.20 -6.07 17.14
C PHE A 117 6.11 -4.66 17.75
N GLY A 118 6.00 -4.57 19.07
CA GLY A 118 6.05 -3.33 19.83
C GLY A 118 4.68 -2.75 20.22
N LEU A 119 3.58 -3.09 19.53
CA LEU A 119 2.25 -2.61 19.88
C LEU A 119 1.77 -3.21 21.20
N GLY A 120 1.77 -4.52 21.33
CA GLY A 120 1.33 -5.22 22.55
C GLY A 120 2.22 -4.86 23.74
N GLU A 121 3.53 -4.86 23.52
CA GLU A 121 4.54 -4.53 24.55
C GLU A 121 4.37 -3.10 25.06
N SER A 122 3.97 -2.16 24.20
CA SER A 122 3.81 -0.75 24.58
C SER A 122 2.72 -0.50 25.63
N PHE A 123 1.83 -1.45 25.88
CA PHE A 123 0.83 -1.34 26.98
C PHE A 123 1.48 -1.40 28.38
N ALA A 124 2.72 -1.86 28.49
CA ALA A 124 3.49 -1.78 29.73
C ALA A 124 4.06 -0.36 30.01
N GLY A 125 3.79 0.62 29.12
CA GLY A 125 4.27 1.97 29.26
C GLY A 125 5.81 2.07 29.26
N THR A 126 6.34 3.20 29.73
CA THR A 126 7.79 3.46 29.76
C THR A 126 8.54 2.45 30.63
N ALA A 127 7.90 1.93 31.69
CA ALA A 127 8.50 0.93 32.58
C ALA A 127 8.81 -0.40 31.85
N GLY A 128 8.08 -0.73 30.78
CA GLY A 128 8.28 -1.93 29.99
C GLY A 128 9.47 -1.86 29.01
N LEU A 129 10.01 -0.68 28.72
CA LEU A 129 11.05 -0.49 27.70
C LEU A 129 12.32 -1.34 27.90
N PRO A 130 12.90 -1.48 29.12
CA PRO A 130 14.08 -2.32 29.31
C PRO A 130 13.82 -3.80 28.95
N ALA A 131 12.68 -4.35 29.39
CA ALA A 131 12.28 -5.72 29.10
C ALA A 131 12.03 -5.92 27.59
N PHE A 132 11.36 -4.95 26.95
CA PHE A 132 11.12 -4.95 25.52
C PHE A 132 12.43 -4.97 24.70
N ARG A 133 13.40 -4.10 25.04
CA ARG A 133 14.72 -4.08 24.39
C ARG A 133 15.44 -5.42 24.50
N THR A 134 15.38 -6.03 25.69
CA THR A 134 15.99 -7.34 25.95
C THR A 134 15.31 -8.42 25.10
N ALA A 135 13.98 -8.46 25.08
CA ALA A 135 13.21 -9.42 24.30
C ALA A 135 13.43 -9.25 22.77
N LEU A 136 13.49 -7.98 22.29
CA LEU A 136 13.75 -7.70 20.89
C LEU A 136 15.16 -8.14 20.45
N LYS A 137 16.17 -7.87 21.29
CA LYS A 137 17.53 -8.38 21.04
C LYS A 137 17.57 -9.89 21.02
N ALA A 138 16.92 -10.56 21.98
CA ALA A 138 16.88 -12.02 22.04
C ALA A 138 16.19 -12.59 20.79
N PHE A 139 15.13 -11.95 20.29
CA PHE A 139 14.48 -12.32 19.03
C PHE A 139 15.45 -12.20 17.84
N VAL A 140 16.15 -11.07 17.71
CA VAL A 140 17.13 -10.87 16.64
C VAL A 140 18.26 -11.93 16.73
N ASP A 141 18.80 -12.14 17.92
CA ASP A 141 19.89 -13.09 18.14
C ASP A 141 19.46 -14.55 17.86
N SER A 142 18.19 -14.89 18.09
CA SER A 142 17.66 -16.23 17.81
C SER A 142 17.64 -16.60 16.32
N HIS A 143 17.64 -15.59 15.45
CA HIS A 143 17.68 -15.77 13.98
C HIS A 143 19.08 -15.56 13.38
N ARG A 144 20.04 -15.02 14.16
CA ARG A 144 21.39 -14.75 13.68
C ARG A 144 22.10 -16.05 13.28
N GLY A 145 22.75 -16.04 12.11
CA GLY A 145 23.42 -17.22 11.56
C GLY A 145 22.50 -18.33 11.05
N ARG A 146 21.17 -18.17 11.19
CA ARG A 146 20.22 -19.19 10.72
C ARG A 146 20.12 -19.18 9.20
N LYS A 147 20.13 -20.36 8.60
CA LYS A 147 20.05 -20.60 7.16
C LYS A 147 18.83 -21.45 6.83
N TYR A 148 17.65 -20.85 6.91
CA TYR A 148 16.39 -21.56 6.66
C TYR A 148 16.29 -22.10 5.23
N ASN A 149 16.93 -21.44 4.25
CA ASN A 149 17.07 -21.91 2.87
C ASN A 149 18.22 -22.90 2.66
N GLY A 150 18.97 -23.26 3.69
CA GLY A 150 20.12 -24.14 3.64
C GLY A 150 21.38 -23.53 3.01
N LYS A 151 21.38 -22.28 2.57
CA LYS A 151 22.46 -21.63 1.81
C LYS A 151 22.99 -20.36 2.47
N THR A 152 22.11 -19.36 2.65
CA THR A 152 22.45 -18.03 3.13
C THR A 152 21.83 -17.76 4.49
N GLU A 153 22.45 -16.88 5.26
CA GLU A 153 21.88 -16.39 6.50
C GLU A 153 20.60 -15.60 6.24
N VAL A 154 19.58 -15.82 7.08
CA VAL A 154 18.32 -15.09 6.99
C VAL A 154 18.52 -13.61 7.31
N ARG A 155 17.89 -12.75 6.55
CA ARG A 155 17.88 -11.30 6.78
C ARG A 155 16.63 -10.92 7.56
N LEU A 156 16.80 -10.06 8.56
CA LEU A 156 15.71 -9.53 9.37
C LEU A 156 15.42 -8.09 8.98
N ILE A 157 14.13 -7.74 8.94
CA ILE A 157 13.64 -6.37 8.80
C ILE A 157 12.72 -6.11 9.98
N LEU A 158 13.02 -5.10 10.79
CA LEU A 158 12.16 -4.71 11.91
C LEU A 158 11.15 -3.66 11.45
N VAL A 159 9.90 -3.80 11.88
CA VAL A 159 8.79 -2.90 11.52
C VAL A 159 8.14 -2.38 12.79
N SER A 160 8.07 -1.06 12.93
CA SER A 160 7.44 -0.41 14.08
C SER A 160 5.92 -0.63 14.13
N PRO A 161 5.27 -0.40 15.28
CA PRO A 161 3.83 -0.19 15.33
C PRO A 161 3.40 0.98 14.44
N ILE A 162 2.10 1.03 14.14
CA ILE A 162 1.42 2.24 13.65
C ILE A 162 1.11 3.17 14.81
N ALA A 163 0.76 4.43 14.52
CA ALA A 163 0.25 5.35 15.54
C ALA A 163 -1.14 4.90 16.04
N TYR A 164 -1.50 5.37 17.23
CA TYR A 164 -2.82 5.20 17.82
C TYR A 164 -3.75 6.31 17.32
N GLU A 165 -4.78 5.95 16.57
CA GLU A 165 -5.65 6.91 15.91
C GLU A 165 -6.66 7.54 16.89
N ASN A 166 -6.87 8.83 16.77
CA ASN A 166 -7.92 9.55 17.50
C ASN A 166 -9.30 9.29 16.88
N LEU A 167 -10.12 8.52 17.58
CA LEU A 167 -11.52 8.23 17.26
C LEU A 167 -12.48 8.86 18.30
N GLY A 168 -12.09 9.98 18.92
CA GLY A 168 -12.88 10.68 19.92
C GLY A 168 -13.07 9.84 21.20
N THR A 169 -14.32 9.66 21.61
CA THR A 169 -14.66 8.93 22.84
C THR A 169 -14.24 7.45 22.85
N LEU A 170 -13.99 6.85 21.67
CA LEU A 170 -13.52 5.47 21.59
C LEU A 170 -12.03 5.35 21.93
N THR A 171 -11.27 6.43 21.85
CA THR A 171 -9.81 6.45 22.07
C THR A 171 -9.38 7.61 22.97
N PRO A 172 -9.90 7.71 24.22
CA PRO A 172 -9.70 8.87 25.08
C PRO A 172 -8.22 9.13 25.44
N GLU A 173 -7.40 8.07 25.42
CA GLU A 173 -5.99 8.15 25.81
C GLU A 173 -5.02 8.19 24.64
N HIS A 174 -5.50 8.52 23.42
CA HIS A 174 -4.71 8.43 22.19
C HIS A 174 -3.38 9.21 22.25
N GLU A 175 -3.33 10.37 22.92
CA GLU A 175 -2.09 11.14 23.05
C GLU A 175 -1.07 10.44 23.96
N ARG A 176 -1.50 9.90 25.11
CA ARG A 176 -0.64 9.12 25.99
C ARG A 176 -0.11 7.89 25.28
N ARG A 177 -1.00 7.17 24.61
CA ARG A 177 -0.64 5.97 23.84
C ARG A 177 0.36 6.28 22.72
N ASN A 178 0.22 7.41 22.03
CA ASN A 178 1.16 7.82 21.00
C ASN A 178 2.54 8.21 21.56
N ARG A 179 2.61 8.77 22.76
CA ARG A 179 3.93 8.97 23.43
C ARG A 179 4.61 7.64 23.73
N GLU A 180 3.89 6.70 24.31
CA GLU A 180 4.41 5.36 24.60
C GLU A 180 4.84 4.63 23.32
N LEU A 181 4.03 4.67 22.25
CA LEU A 181 4.37 4.06 20.95
C LEU A 181 5.59 4.71 20.30
N ALA A 182 5.78 6.02 20.47
CA ALA A 182 6.98 6.72 20.02
C ALA A 182 8.23 6.20 20.71
N ASP A 183 8.17 5.99 22.05
CA ASP A 183 9.29 5.45 22.85
C ASP A 183 9.64 4.01 22.41
N TYR A 184 8.62 3.17 22.17
CA TYR A 184 8.83 1.80 21.69
C TYR A 184 9.38 1.77 20.26
N THR A 185 8.89 2.66 19.37
CA THR A 185 9.42 2.82 18.02
C THR A 185 10.89 3.24 18.04
N ALA A 186 11.25 4.24 18.86
CA ALA A 186 12.65 4.67 19.04
C ALA A 186 13.53 3.55 19.62
N ALA A 187 12.99 2.74 20.54
CA ALA A 187 13.70 1.58 21.07
C ALA A 187 13.98 0.52 20.01
N MET A 188 13.01 0.25 19.12
CA MET A 188 13.19 -0.66 17.97
C MET A 188 14.26 -0.14 17.00
N GLU A 189 14.20 1.15 16.65
CA GLU A 189 15.15 1.78 15.75
C GLU A 189 16.58 1.73 16.30
N GLN A 190 16.76 1.96 17.61
CA GLN A 190 18.06 1.83 18.28
C GLN A 190 18.60 0.40 18.23
N VAL A 191 17.73 -0.61 18.45
CA VAL A 191 18.15 -2.02 18.35
C VAL A 191 18.50 -2.35 16.89
N ALA A 192 17.68 -1.92 15.92
CA ALA A 192 17.94 -2.13 14.50
C ALA A 192 19.28 -1.51 14.08
N THR A 193 19.52 -0.25 14.44
CA THR A 193 20.77 0.46 14.13
C THR A 193 21.97 -0.24 14.78
N GLY A 194 21.88 -0.60 16.06
CA GLY A 194 22.97 -1.28 16.78
C GLY A 194 23.25 -2.71 16.31
N GLN A 195 22.34 -3.31 15.55
CA GLN A 195 22.45 -4.65 14.96
C GLN A 195 22.60 -4.62 13.42
N GLU A 196 22.72 -3.42 12.83
CA GLU A 196 22.85 -3.19 11.38
C GLU A 196 21.67 -3.80 10.56
N LEU A 197 20.44 -3.73 11.12
CA LEU A 197 19.24 -4.26 10.49
C LEU A 197 18.44 -3.14 9.81
N PRO A 198 17.78 -3.42 8.67
CA PRO A 198 16.76 -2.56 8.11
C PRO A 198 15.61 -2.32 9.11
N PHE A 199 15.17 -1.06 9.20
CA PHE A 199 14.05 -0.67 10.05
C PHE A 199 13.01 0.11 9.22
N VAL A 200 11.76 -0.30 9.32
CA VAL A 200 10.63 0.41 8.68
C VAL A 200 9.79 1.09 9.76
N ASN A 201 9.83 2.41 9.77
CA ASN A 201 9.04 3.22 10.67
C ASN A 201 7.65 3.47 10.07
N LEU A 202 6.62 2.76 10.56
CA LEU A 202 5.23 3.00 10.22
C LEU A 202 4.55 3.99 11.18
N PHE A 203 5.13 4.20 12.38
CA PHE A 203 4.55 5.08 13.40
C PHE A 203 4.44 6.52 12.90
N GLN A 204 5.54 7.08 12.43
CA GLN A 204 5.58 8.49 12.04
C GLN A 204 4.63 8.82 10.88
N PRO A 205 4.66 8.12 9.71
CA PRO A 205 3.78 8.45 8.60
C PRO A 205 2.29 8.20 8.92
N THR A 206 1.97 7.18 9.72
CA THR A 206 0.57 6.96 10.14
C THR A 206 0.10 8.04 11.11
N ARG A 207 0.96 8.51 12.01
CA ARG A 207 0.67 9.63 12.92
C ARG A 207 0.35 10.91 12.15
N GLU A 208 1.11 11.21 11.10
CA GLU A 208 0.90 12.39 10.25
C GLU A 208 -0.45 12.33 9.54
N ILE A 209 -0.79 11.18 8.94
CA ILE A 209 -2.09 11.00 8.28
C ILE A 209 -3.24 11.06 9.29
N MET A 210 -3.12 10.39 10.44
CA MET A 210 -4.14 10.35 11.49
C MET A 210 -4.35 11.71 12.20
N ALA A 211 -3.41 12.65 12.07
CA ALA A 211 -3.55 14.01 12.61
C ALA A 211 -4.56 14.86 11.82
N ASP A 212 -4.81 14.53 10.55
CA ASP A 212 -5.85 15.19 9.75
C ASP A 212 -7.23 14.65 10.11
N ALA A 213 -7.98 15.44 10.90
CA ALA A 213 -9.32 15.06 11.33
C ALA A 213 -10.32 14.92 10.16
N SER A 214 -10.04 15.54 9.00
CA SER A 214 -10.88 15.48 7.79
C SER A 214 -10.60 14.24 6.93
N ALA A 215 -9.46 13.59 7.13
CA ALA A 215 -9.08 12.41 6.38
C ALA A 215 -9.92 11.17 6.78
N PRO A 216 -10.15 10.24 5.85
CA PRO A 216 -10.74 8.95 6.20
C PRO A 216 -9.89 8.23 7.25
N LYS A 217 -10.56 7.62 8.22
CA LYS A 217 -9.90 6.91 9.31
C LYS A 217 -9.18 5.65 8.80
N LEU A 218 -7.98 5.41 9.34
CA LEU A 218 -7.17 4.24 9.01
C LEU A 218 -7.54 3.02 9.86
N THR A 219 -8.17 3.23 11.02
CA THR A 219 -8.44 2.17 11.98
C THR A 219 -9.92 2.06 12.34
N THR A 220 -10.30 0.94 12.93
CA THR A 220 -11.65 0.67 13.45
C THR A 220 -11.78 1.01 14.93
N ASN A 221 -10.68 0.97 15.69
CA ASN A 221 -10.66 1.14 17.15
C ASN A 221 -9.40 1.83 17.68
N GLY A 222 -8.70 2.54 16.83
CA GLY A 222 -7.46 3.24 17.17
C GLY A 222 -6.18 2.46 16.89
N ILE A 223 -6.20 1.13 16.86
CA ILE A 223 -5.01 0.27 16.68
C ILE A 223 -5.15 -0.78 15.58
N HIS A 224 -6.36 -1.20 15.24
CA HIS A 224 -6.60 -2.18 14.20
C HIS A 224 -6.98 -1.49 12.90
N LEU A 225 -6.13 -1.61 11.89
CA LEU A 225 -6.38 -1.03 10.58
C LEU A 225 -7.67 -1.58 9.95
N ASN A 226 -8.41 -0.71 9.28
CA ASN A 226 -9.46 -1.11 8.36
C ASN A 226 -8.87 -1.38 6.96
N ALA A 227 -9.70 -1.70 5.98
CA ALA A 227 -9.25 -2.00 4.63
C ALA A 227 -8.43 -0.84 3.99
N TYR A 228 -8.86 0.41 4.22
CA TYR A 228 -8.15 1.60 3.74
C TYR A 228 -6.79 1.76 4.45
N GLY A 229 -6.75 1.52 5.75
CA GLY A 229 -5.51 1.50 6.52
C GLY A 229 -4.51 0.45 6.01
N TYR A 230 -4.98 -0.77 5.70
CA TYR A 230 -4.13 -1.81 5.13
C TYR A 230 -3.65 -1.49 3.71
N TRP A 231 -4.45 -0.79 2.89
CA TRP A 231 -4.00 -0.26 1.61
C TRP A 231 -2.87 0.76 1.80
N ALA A 232 -3.06 1.77 2.66
CA ALA A 232 -2.08 2.81 2.90
C ALA A 232 -0.79 2.26 3.53
N VAL A 233 -0.92 1.49 4.61
CA VAL A 233 0.22 0.89 5.33
C VAL A 233 0.92 -0.16 4.49
N GLY A 234 0.18 -0.94 3.69
CA GLY A 234 0.78 -1.89 2.73
C GLY A 234 1.71 -1.20 1.74
N ARG A 235 1.31 -0.03 1.23
CA ARG A 235 2.14 0.79 0.35
C ARG A 235 3.38 1.35 1.07
N MET A 236 3.20 1.89 2.29
CA MET A 236 4.30 2.39 3.12
C MET A 236 5.31 1.29 3.45
N LEU A 237 4.82 0.13 3.87
CA LEU A 237 5.67 -1.02 4.20
C LEU A 237 6.46 -1.48 2.96
N THR A 238 5.82 -1.54 1.79
CA THR A 238 6.50 -1.90 0.54
C THR A 238 7.59 -0.88 0.22
N ALA A 239 7.32 0.42 0.35
CA ALA A 239 8.32 1.48 0.12
C ALA A 239 9.50 1.41 1.11
N GLY A 240 9.25 0.91 2.33
CA GLY A 240 10.29 0.72 3.34
C GLY A 240 11.20 -0.48 3.09
N VAL A 241 10.77 -1.46 2.29
CA VAL A 241 11.53 -2.71 2.07
C VAL A 241 12.01 -2.89 0.62
N ALA A 242 11.43 -2.14 -0.33
CA ALA A 242 11.77 -2.25 -1.75
C ALA A 242 11.62 -0.90 -2.46
N THR A 243 12.34 -0.74 -3.57
CA THR A 243 12.16 0.41 -4.46
C THR A 243 10.90 0.21 -5.29
N ILE A 244 9.92 1.09 -5.10
CA ILE A 244 8.65 1.05 -5.82
C ILE A 244 8.69 2.03 -6.99
N PRO A 245 8.37 1.61 -8.23
CA PRO A 245 8.15 2.55 -9.32
C PRO A 245 7.03 3.55 -8.95
N PRO A 246 7.15 4.83 -9.34
CA PRO A 246 6.06 5.77 -9.18
C PRO A 246 4.84 5.31 -9.97
N PRO A 247 3.62 5.71 -9.58
CA PRO A 247 2.43 5.55 -10.40
C PRO A 247 2.63 6.17 -11.78
N TRP A 248 1.91 5.68 -12.77
CA TRP A 248 1.95 6.33 -14.06
C TRP A 248 1.17 7.64 -14.05
N ALA A 249 1.60 8.57 -14.88
CA ALA A 249 0.95 9.86 -15.07
C ALA A 249 0.82 10.17 -16.57
N LEU A 250 -0.38 10.54 -16.99
CA LEU A 250 -0.70 10.86 -18.38
C LEU A 250 -1.29 12.27 -18.46
N ARG A 251 -0.76 13.09 -19.35
CA ARG A 251 -1.25 14.44 -19.62
C ARG A 251 -1.54 14.61 -21.11
N ILE A 252 -2.74 15.07 -21.41
CA ILE A 252 -3.22 15.33 -22.78
C ILE A 252 -3.54 16.82 -22.90
N ASP A 253 -3.14 17.45 -23.98
CA ASP A 253 -3.64 18.72 -24.45
C ASP A 253 -4.63 18.44 -25.59
N ALA A 254 -5.93 18.60 -25.32
CA ALA A 254 -6.99 18.26 -26.26
C ALA A 254 -7.01 19.21 -27.48
N SER A 255 -6.58 20.47 -27.31
CA SER A 255 -6.55 21.45 -28.40
C SER A 255 -5.35 21.28 -29.32
N ALA A 256 -4.18 20.96 -28.75
CA ALA A 256 -2.93 20.77 -29.49
C ALA A 256 -2.74 19.32 -29.96
N LEU A 257 -3.60 18.38 -29.55
CA LEU A 257 -3.50 16.93 -29.80
C LEU A 257 -2.12 16.38 -29.42
N ARG A 258 -1.64 16.84 -28.26
CA ARG A 258 -0.33 16.42 -27.72
C ARG A 258 -0.53 15.67 -26.41
N ALA A 259 0.37 14.72 -26.19
CA ALA A 259 0.37 13.94 -24.95
C ALA A 259 1.79 13.80 -24.41
N THR A 260 1.87 13.72 -23.08
CA THR A 260 3.08 13.34 -22.35
C THR A 260 2.73 12.32 -21.30
N GLY A 261 3.58 11.32 -21.10
CA GLY A 261 3.36 10.25 -20.14
C GLY A 261 4.62 9.90 -19.37
N ASP A 262 4.47 9.54 -18.13
CA ASP A 262 5.46 8.85 -17.31
C ASP A 262 4.90 7.47 -16.94
N GLY A 263 5.63 6.40 -17.23
CA GLY A 263 5.17 5.02 -17.04
C GLY A 263 4.09 4.55 -18.01
N VAL A 264 3.81 5.33 -19.05
CA VAL A 264 2.91 4.97 -20.16
C VAL A 264 3.49 5.39 -21.50
N THR A 265 3.23 4.63 -22.55
CA THR A 265 3.48 5.02 -23.93
C THR A 265 2.16 5.41 -24.59
N ILE A 266 2.16 6.58 -25.24
CA ILE A 266 1.01 7.07 -26.00
C ILE A 266 1.35 6.91 -27.47
N MET A 267 0.49 6.22 -28.23
CA MET A 267 0.78 5.91 -29.63
C MET A 267 0.03 6.80 -30.60
N GLN A 268 -1.15 7.31 -30.21
CA GLN A 268 -2.01 8.11 -31.07
C GLN A 268 -2.86 9.05 -30.23
N VAL A 269 -2.98 10.31 -30.69
CA VAL A 269 -3.94 11.28 -30.13
C VAL A 269 -4.69 11.89 -31.31
N GLU A 270 -5.98 11.78 -31.31
CA GLU A 270 -6.84 12.26 -32.38
C GLU A 270 -8.10 12.95 -31.86
N PRO A 271 -8.66 13.92 -32.60
CA PRO A 271 -9.90 14.57 -32.20
C PRO A 271 -11.08 13.64 -32.46
N VAL A 272 -12.09 13.70 -31.58
CA VAL A 272 -13.41 13.11 -31.78
C VAL A 272 -14.47 14.16 -31.52
N ALA A 273 -15.74 13.88 -31.84
CA ALA A 273 -16.83 14.85 -31.68
C ALA A 273 -16.88 15.41 -30.25
N GLY A 274 -16.43 16.66 -30.09
CA GLY A 274 -16.38 17.38 -28.81
C GLY A 274 -15.34 16.92 -27.79
N GLY A 275 -14.39 16.04 -28.19
CA GLY A 275 -13.41 15.50 -27.24
C GLY A 275 -12.14 14.96 -27.90
N VAL A 276 -11.50 13.99 -27.25
CA VAL A 276 -10.23 13.43 -27.68
C VAL A 276 -10.21 11.91 -27.51
N ARG A 277 -9.60 11.20 -28.48
CA ARG A 277 -9.29 9.76 -28.41
C ARG A 277 -7.78 9.58 -28.42
N PHE A 278 -7.27 8.60 -27.67
CA PHE A 278 -5.86 8.28 -27.62
C PHE A 278 -5.64 6.81 -27.30
N SER A 279 -4.53 6.25 -27.74
CA SER A 279 -4.13 4.88 -27.46
C SER A 279 -3.00 4.88 -26.44
N VAL A 280 -3.15 4.08 -25.39
CA VAL A 280 -2.23 4.00 -24.26
C VAL A 280 -1.75 2.58 -24.06
N GLN A 281 -0.45 2.44 -23.87
CA GLN A 281 0.20 1.22 -23.40
C GLN A 281 0.86 1.49 -22.06
N GLU A 282 0.38 0.85 -21.00
CA GLU A 282 0.98 0.99 -19.69
C GLU A 282 2.31 0.25 -19.61
N GLN A 283 3.37 0.94 -19.16
CA GLN A 283 4.72 0.40 -18.99
C GLN A 283 4.96 -0.14 -17.57
N ARG A 284 4.05 0.15 -16.65
CA ARG A 284 4.07 -0.26 -15.25
C ARG A 284 2.74 -0.91 -14.89
N PRO A 285 2.72 -1.86 -13.96
CA PRO A 285 1.46 -2.32 -13.39
C PRO A 285 0.68 -1.14 -12.78
N PRO A 286 -0.65 -1.08 -12.94
CA PRO A 286 -1.45 -0.04 -12.32
C PRO A 286 -1.40 -0.19 -10.79
N THR A 287 -1.52 0.93 -10.10
CA THR A 287 -1.61 0.92 -8.64
C THR A 287 -2.93 0.29 -8.19
N LEU A 288 -2.91 -0.39 -7.04
CA LEU A 288 -4.17 -0.84 -6.43
C LEU A 288 -4.97 0.35 -5.94
N ALA A 289 -6.23 0.41 -6.31
CA ALA A 289 -7.15 1.44 -5.87
C ALA A 289 -7.36 1.41 -4.35
N PRO A 290 -7.53 2.59 -3.69
CA PRO A 290 -7.96 2.63 -2.29
C PRO A 290 -9.36 2.01 -2.16
N PRO A 291 -9.62 1.18 -1.13
CA PRO A 291 -10.91 0.49 -0.98
C PRO A 291 -11.98 1.39 -0.36
N LEU A 292 -12.12 2.61 -0.86
CA LEU A 292 -13.18 3.52 -0.46
C LEU A 292 -13.61 4.44 -1.61
N LYS A 293 -14.86 4.91 -1.51
CA LYS A 293 -15.42 5.88 -2.45
C LYS A 293 -15.28 7.28 -1.82
N GLY A 294 -14.58 8.16 -2.50
CA GLY A 294 -14.43 9.54 -2.04
C GLY A 294 -12.98 10.01 -1.89
N PRO A 295 -12.76 11.15 -1.23
CA PRO A 295 -11.44 11.72 -1.07
C PRO A 295 -10.58 10.83 -0.17
N ILE A 296 -9.28 10.79 -0.45
CA ILE A 296 -8.28 10.18 0.42
C ILE A 296 -7.37 11.28 0.96
N HIS A 297 -6.57 10.97 1.99
CA HIS A 297 -5.62 11.92 2.55
C HIS A 297 -4.65 12.45 1.48
N ALA A 298 -4.32 13.75 1.53
CA ALA A 298 -3.52 14.43 0.51
C ALA A 298 -2.14 13.78 0.29
N ALA A 299 -1.48 13.32 1.35
CA ALA A 299 -0.19 12.63 1.26
C ALA A 299 -0.24 11.28 0.52
N LEU A 300 -1.42 10.68 0.36
CA LEU A 300 -1.62 9.41 -0.35
C LEU A 300 -2.05 9.61 -1.82
N GLN A 301 -2.46 10.84 -2.21
CA GLN A 301 -2.83 11.15 -3.60
C GLN A 301 -1.72 10.84 -4.62
N PRO A 302 -0.43 11.17 -4.35
CA PRO A 302 0.65 10.87 -5.28
C PRO A 302 0.93 9.37 -5.48
N LEU A 303 0.27 8.50 -4.73
CA LEU A 303 0.41 7.04 -4.85
C LEU A 303 -0.57 6.43 -5.86
N ARG A 304 -1.29 7.25 -6.64
CA ARG A 304 -2.34 6.82 -7.57
C ARG A 304 -1.98 7.20 -9.02
N ASP A 305 -2.39 6.36 -9.92
CA ASP A 305 -2.29 6.61 -11.36
C ASP A 305 -3.18 7.77 -11.78
N THR A 306 -2.69 8.69 -12.61
CA THR A 306 -3.40 9.94 -12.91
C THR A 306 -3.50 10.26 -14.39
N LEU A 307 -4.65 10.81 -14.79
CA LEU A 307 -4.89 11.39 -16.11
C LEU A 307 -5.27 12.86 -15.96
N ALA A 308 -4.58 13.74 -16.68
CA ALA A 308 -4.96 15.13 -16.86
C ALA A 308 -5.27 15.41 -18.34
N VAL A 309 -6.38 16.09 -18.63
CA VAL A 309 -6.75 16.50 -19.99
C VAL A 309 -7.07 17.98 -19.97
N ALA A 310 -6.19 18.78 -20.53
CA ALA A 310 -6.32 20.23 -20.59
C ALA A 310 -6.97 20.71 -21.90
N ASN A 311 -7.46 21.95 -21.90
CA ASN A 311 -8.02 22.63 -23.05
C ASN A 311 -9.25 21.94 -23.66
N LEU A 312 -10.05 21.27 -22.84
CA LEU A 312 -11.41 20.86 -23.20
C LEU A 312 -12.33 22.09 -23.20
N ALA A 313 -13.40 22.07 -23.98
CA ALA A 313 -14.46 23.06 -23.86
C ALA A 313 -15.18 22.92 -22.50
N PRO A 314 -15.75 24.00 -21.94
CA PRO A 314 -16.48 23.92 -20.68
C PRO A 314 -17.61 22.87 -20.72
N GLY A 315 -17.63 21.95 -19.75
CA GLY A 315 -18.64 20.92 -19.66
C GLY A 315 -18.25 19.68 -18.88
N GLU A 316 -19.13 18.70 -18.83
CA GLU A 316 -18.86 17.38 -18.25
C GLU A 316 -18.40 16.41 -19.34
N TYR A 317 -17.42 15.59 -19.03
CA TYR A 317 -16.83 14.62 -19.94
C TYR A 317 -16.80 13.22 -19.32
N LEU A 318 -17.21 12.24 -20.12
CA LEU A 318 -17.10 10.82 -19.80
C LEU A 318 -15.82 10.24 -20.40
N LEU A 319 -14.99 9.65 -19.56
CA LEU A 319 -13.89 8.79 -19.99
C LEU A 319 -14.42 7.38 -20.24
N THR A 320 -14.15 6.85 -21.41
CA THR A 320 -14.31 5.43 -21.72
C THR A 320 -12.95 4.81 -22.05
N ILE A 321 -12.75 3.55 -21.68
CA ILE A 321 -11.58 2.74 -22.05
C ILE A 321 -12.11 1.48 -22.72
N ASP A 322 -11.70 1.24 -23.97
CA ASP A 322 -12.21 0.16 -24.83
C ASP A 322 -13.76 0.15 -24.90
N GLY A 323 -14.35 1.34 -24.97
CA GLY A 323 -15.80 1.53 -25.00
C GLY A 323 -16.52 1.36 -23.65
N GLN A 324 -15.81 0.97 -22.58
CA GLN A 324 -16.40 0.83 -21.25
C GLN A 324 -16.29 2.14 -20.47
N PRO A 325 -17.39 2.62 -19.84
CA PRO A 325 -17.38 3.83 -19.04
C PRO A 325 -16.51 3.65 -17.79
N VAL A 326 -15.70 4.66 -17.47
CA VAL A 326 -14.76 4.65 -16.36
C VAL A 326 -15.09 5.75 -15.34
N LEU A 327 -15.18 7.01 -15.82
CA LEU A 327 -15.29 8.16 -14.93
C LEU A 327 -15.88 9.34 -15.67
N THR A 328 -16.73 10.11 -14.99
CA THR A 328 -17.26 11.41 -15.48
C THR A 328 -16.79 12.54 -14.57
N ALA A 329 -16.33 13.63 -15.18
CA ALA A 329 -15.92 14.83 -14.45
C ALA A 329 -16.01 16.08 -15.34
N THR A 330 -15.95 17.27 -14.72
CA THR A 330 -15.89 18.55 -15.41
C THR A 330 -14.52 18.79 -16.06
N ASP A 331 -14.48 19.63 -17.09
CA ASP A 331 -13.26 20.05 -17.78
C ASP A 331 -12.20 20.59 -16.82
N ASP A 332 -12.57 21.39 -15.81
CA ASP A 332 -11.64 21.89 -14.79
C ASP A 332 -10.99 20.76 -13.98
N ARG A 333 -11.76 19.73 -13.61
CA ARG A 333 -11.24 18.57 -12.90
C ARG A 333 -10.32 17.74 -13.78
N TRP A 334 -10.67 17.57 -15.07
CA TRP A 334 -9.79 16.90 -16.01
C TRP A 334 -8.48 17.66 -16.20
N ALA A 335 -8.55 19.00 -16.31
CA ALA A 335 -7.34 19.83 -16.42
C ALA A 335 -6.45 19.76 -15.16
N ALA A 336 -7.05 19.68 -13.98
CA ALA A 336 -6.33 19.52 -12.71
C ALA A 336 -5.66 18.15 -12.55
N GLY A 337 -6.17 17.14 -13.21
CA GLY A 337 -5.74 15.75 -13.08
C GLY A 337 -6.61 14.95 -12.12
N ILE A 338 -7.02 13.78 -12.56
CA ILE A 338 -7.91 12.87 -11.82
C ILE A 338 -7.21 11.53 -11.69
N ALA A 339 -7.32 10.91 -10.51
CA ALA A 339 -6.88 9.56 -10.31
C ALA A 339 -7.78 8.57 -11.06
N VAL A 340 -7.15 7.64 -11.77
CA VAL A 340 -7.82 6.58 -12.52
C VAL A 340 -7.65 5.27 -11.76
N ASP A 341 -8.69 4.85 -11.04
CA ASP A 341 -8.65 3.66 -10.18
C ASP A 341 -9.46 2.48 -10.74
N THR A 342 -10.12 2.65 -11.88
CA THR A 342 -11.13 1.70 -12.37
C THR A 342 -10.95 1.29 -13.83
N SER A 343 -9.76 1.50 -14.42
CA SER A 343 -9.45 1.00 -15.77
C SER A 343 -9.54 -0.53 -15.85
N PRO A 344 -9.59 -1.14 -17.03
CA PRO A 344 -9.52 -2.60 -17.18
C PRO A 344 -8.31 -3.19 -16.43
N ARG A 345 -7.17 -2.51 -16.49
CA ARG A 345 -5.93 -2.92 -15.83
C ARG A 345 -6.02 -2.86 -14.30
N HIS A 346 -6.69 -1.85 -13.74
CA HIS A 346 -6.95 -1.78 -12.28
C HIS A 346 -7.85 -2.93 -11.82
N ARG A 347 -8.84 -3.33 -12.62
CA ARG A 347 -9.67 -4.51 -12.32
C ARG A 347 -8.87 -5.81 -12.36
N GLU A 348 -7.92 -5.94 -13.29
CA GLU A 348 -7.00 -7.08 -13.33
C GLU A 348 -6.08 -7.11 -12.09
N ALA A 349 -5.56 -5.95 -11.67
CA ALA A 349 -4.74 -5.84 -10.46
C ALA A 349 -5.53 -6.22 -9.20
N GLU A 350 -6.80 -5.82 -9.11
CA GLU A 350 -7.67 -6.21 -8.00
C GLU A 350 -7.99 -7.71 -8.01
N THR A 351 -8.25 -8.29 -9.19
CA THR A 351 -8.42 -9.75 -9.35
C THR A 351 -7.16 -10.49 -8.93
N PHE A 352 -5.98 -9.94 -9.22
CA PHE A 352 -4.71 -10.51 -8.78
C PHE A 352 -4.57 -10.46 -7.25
N ARG A 353 -4.92 -9.32 -6.63
CA ARG A 353 -4.92 -9.19 -5.17
C ARG A 353 -5.88 -10.19 -4.49
N GLN A 354 -7.04 -10.45 -5.08
CA GLN A 354 -7.97 -11.47 -4.59
C GLN A 354 -7.34 -12.87 -4.64
N ALA A 355 -6.65 -13.22 -5.73
CA ALA A 355 -5.94 -14.49 -5.81
C ALA A 355 -4.79 -14.61 -4.77
N VAL A 356 -4.12 -13.50 -4.45
CA VAL A 356 -3.16 -13.43 -3.33
C VAL A 356 -3.86 -13.74 -2.00
N ASN A 357 -5.04 -13.18 -1.76
CA ASN A 357 -5.82 -13.46 -0.55
C ASN A 357 -6.24 -14.94 -0.47
N ASP A 358 -6.68 -15.53 -1.58
CA ASP A 358 -7.08 -16.94 -1.63
C ASP A 358 -5.91 -17.85 -1.27
N LYS A 359 -4.71 -17.60 -1.83
CA LYS A 359 -3.48 -18.30 -1.46
C LYS A 359 -3.17 -18.16 0.03
N ASN A 360 -3.28 -16.96 0.56
CA ASN A 360 -3.04 -16.69 1.97
C ASN A 360 -4.03 -17.42 2.88
N GLN A 361 -5.28 -17.51 2.48
CA GLN A 361 -6.31 -18.26 3.22
C GLN A 361 -6.03 -19.76 3.21
N GLN A 362 -5.60 -20.32 2.08
CA GLN A 362 -5.18 -21.73 2.02
C GLN A 362 -4.00 -22.01 2.95
N PHE A 363 -3.00 -21.12 2.95
CA PHE A 363 -1.87 -21.26 3.87
C PHE A 363 -2.29 -21.26 5.34
N VAL A 364 -3.22 -20.37 5.72
CA VAL A 364 -3.72 -20.28 7.10
C VAL A 364 -4.44 -21.55 7.55
N TYR A 365 -5.18 -22.21 6.68
CA TYR A 365 -5.83 -23.49 7.01
C TYR A 365 -4.79 -24.57 7.38
N GLY A 366 -3.62 -24.55 6.76
CA GLY A 366 -2.49 -25.39 7.16
C GLY A 366 -1.75 -24.88 8.39
N TRP A 367 -1.45 -23.56 8.43
CA TRP A 367 -0.64 -22.94 9.47
C TRP A 367 -1.33 -22.89 10.83
N LYS A 368 -2.61 -22.47 10.90
CA LYS A 368 -3.35 -22.28 12.14
C LYS A 368 -4.29 -23.45 12.52
N ALA A 369 -4.39 -24.45 11.67
CA ALA A 369 -5.28 -25.58 11.92
C ALA A 369 -4.95 -26.34 13.22
N LEU A 370 -3.67 -26.38 13.57
CA LEU A 370 -3.17 -27.14 14.71
C LEU A 370 -3.50 -26.55 16.07
N ASN A 371 -4.01 -25.33 16.16
CA ASN A 371 -4.50 -24.76 17.41
C ASN A 371 -5.98 -25.11 17.69
N GLN A 372 -6.62 -25.89 16.84
CA GLN A 372 -8.00 -26.32 16.99
C GLN A 372 -8.15 -27.40 18.09
N VAL A 373 -9.34 -27.48 18.64
CA VAL A 373 -9.74 -28.47 19.66
C VAL A 373 -9.38 -29.91 19.28
N HIS A 374 -9.35 -30.22 17.98
CA HIS A 374 -9.04 -31.53 17.45
C HIS A 374 -7.61 -32.02 17.70
N ILE A 375 -6.66 -31.10 17.92
CA ILE A 375 -5.24 -31.49 18.10
C ILE A 375 -4.79 -31.29 19.54
N VAL A 376 -5.28 -30.26 20.19
CA VAL A 376 -4.80 -29.85 21.52
C VAL A 376 -5.46 -30.63 22.64
N GLY A 377 -6.64 -31.20 22.44
CA GLY A 377 -7.38 -31.76 23.56
C GLY A 377 -8.26 -32.94 23.22
N GLU A 378 -9.43 -32.86 23.74
CA GLU A 378 -10.48 -33.91 23.84
C GLU A 378 -10.85 -34.55 22.51
N ARG A 379 -10.68 -33.83 21.38
CA ARG A 379 -11.07 -34.34 20.07
C ARG A 379 -9.95 -34.97 19.25
N LYS A 380 -8.76 -35.06 19.80
CA LYS A 380 -7.61 -35.68 19.09
C LYS A 380 -7.91 -37.10 18.62
N SER A 381 -8.63 -37.88 19.39
CA SER A 381 -9.01 -39.28 19.09
C SER A 381 -10.30 -39.42 18.28
N SER A 382 -11.00 -38.28 17.97
CA SER A 382 -12.20 -38.30 17.16
C SER A 382 -11.85 -38.59 15.68
N PRO A 383 -12.81 -39.06 14.86
CA PRO A 383 -12.56 -39.25 13.42
C PRO A 383 -12.03 -38.00 12.73
N SER A 384 -12.56 -36.82 13.06
CA SER A 384 -12.07 -35.53 12.50
C SER A 384 -10.67 -35.18 12.98
N GLY A 385 -10.32 -35.48 14.24
CA GLY A 385 -8.96 -35.27 14.78
C GLY A 385 -7.93 -36.19 14.13
N GLN A 386 -8.32 -37.41 13.79
CA GLN A 386 -7.48 -38.35 13.07
C GLN A 386 -7.30 -37.97 11.58
N ALA A 387 -8.33 -37.39 10.94
CA ALA A 387 -8.27 -36.96 9.54
C ALA A 387 -7.47 -35.66 9.34
N LEU A 388 -7.43 -34.77 10.34
CA LEU A 388 -6.89 -33.43 10.23
C LEU A 388 -5.42 -33.34 9.75
N PRO A 389 -4.48 -34.24 10.14
CA PRO A 389 -3.11 -34.17 9.63
C PRO A 389 -3.01 -34.29 8.10
N ALA A 390 -3.82 -35.15 7.48
CA ALA A 390 -3.86 -35.28 6.03
C ALA A 390 -4.45 -34.01 5.35
N GLU A 391 -5.47 -33.41 5.93
CA GLU A 391 -6.07 -32.16 5.46
C GLU A 391 -5.07 -30.99 5.55
N VAL A 392 -4.32 -30.88 6.64
CA VAL A 392 -3.27 -29.85 6.81
C VAL A 392 -2.22 -29.95 5.71
N ILE A 393 -1.79 -31.18 5.36
CA ILE A 393 -0.84 -31.40 4.26
C ILE A 393 -1.46 -30.96 2.92
N ALA A 394 -2.74 -31.29 2.68
CA ALA A 394 -3.45 -30.91 1.47
C ALA A 394 -3.57 -29.37 1.34
N PHE A 395 -3.91 -28.66 2.41
CA PHE A 395 -3.98 -27.18 2.40
C PHE A 395 -2.62 -26.54 2.12
N LYS A 396 -1.53 -27.08 2.68
CA LYS A 396 -0.18 -26.59 2.38
C LYS A 396 0.17 -26.75 0.92
N ARG A 397 -0.10 -27.93 0.35
CA ARG A 397 0.14 -28.19 -1.07
C ARG A 397 -0.65 -27.23 -1.95
N LEU A 398 -1.94 -27.01 -1.67
CA LEU A 398 -2.77 -26.04 -2.39
C LEU A 398 -2.22 -24.62 -2.29
N ALA A 399 -1.73 -24.20 -1.12
CA ALA A 399 -1.11 -22.90 -0.95
C ALA A 399 0.18 -22.76 -1.78
N ASP A 400 1.00 -23.82 -1.85
CA ASP A 400 2.22 -23.82 -2.66
C ASP A 400 1.90 -23.79 -4.16
N GLU A 401 0.90 -24.57 -4.62
CA GLU A 401 0.42 -24.58 -6.01
C GLU A 401 -0.12 -23.20 -6.43
N GLN A 402 -0.88 -22.53 -5.55
CA GLN A 402 -1.40 -21.18 -5.79
C GLN A 402 -0.29 -20.14 -5.81
N ASP A 403 0.69 -20.25 -4.90
CA ASP A 403 1.86 -19.37 -4.89
C ASP A 403 2.65 -19.48 -6.20
N GLU A 404 2.95 -20.70 -6.64
CA GLU A 404 3.59 -20.94 -7.92
C GLU A 404 2.81 -20.37 -9.12
N ALA A 405 1.48 -20.47 -9.09
CA ALA A 405 0.62 -19.90 -10.12
C ALA A 405 0.71 -18.37 -10.14
N LEU A 406 0.73 -17.72 -8.97
CA LEU A 406 0.91 -16.28 -8.84
C LEU A 406 2.29 -15.83 -9.35
N LEU A 407 3.34 -16.57 -9.01
CA LEU A 407 4.71 -16.26 -9.45
C LEU A 407 4.89 -16.39 -10.97
N ARG A 408 4.20 -17.32 -11.61
CA ARG A 408 4.25 -17.53 -13.06
C ARG A 408 3.32 -16.61 -13.85
N ARG A 409 2.35 -15.95 -13.19
CA ARG A 409 1.39 -15.09 -13.88
C ARG A 409 2.10 -13.92 -14.54
N PRO A 410 2.06 -13.78 -15.88
CA PRO A 410 2.69 -12.64 -16.52
C PRO A 410 2.02 -11.35 -16.02
N VAL A 411 2.82 -10.29 -15.81
CA VAL A 411 2.30 -8.93 -15.75
C VAL A 411 2.15 -8.48 -17.20
N PRO A 412 0.94 -8.43 -17.78
CA PRO A 412 0.78 -8.04 -19.17
C PRO A 412 1.02 -6.53 -19.27
N LEU A 413 2.26 -6.13 -19.57
CA LEU A 413 2.63 -4.72 -19.75
C LEU A 413 2.39 -4.23 -21.19
N ALA A 414 2.13 -5.13 -22.13
CA ALA A 414 2.12 -4.80 -23.56
C ALA A 414 0.72 -4.60 -24.16
N LEU A 415 -0.34 -4.57 -23.37
CA LEU A 415 -1.69 -4.36 -23.89
C LEU A 415 -1.92 -2.87 -24.16
N THR A 416 -2.37 -2.58 -25.39
CA THR A 416 -2.78 -1.25 -25.80
C THR A 416 -4.29 -1.10 -25.60
N HIS A 417 -4.68 -0.06 -24.91
CA HIS A 417 -6.07 0.30 -24.68
C HIS A 417 -6.44 1.59 -25.40
N THR A 418 -7.65 1.64 -25.93
CA THR A 418 -8.20 2.86 -26.54
C THR A 418 -8.96 3.65 -25.51
N TRP A 419 -8.50 4.85 -25.25
CA TRP A 419 -9.09 5.79 -24.30
C TRP A 419 -9.82 6.89 -25.06
N GLN A 420 -11.00 7.24 -24.62
CA GLN A 420 -11.80 8.29 -25.26
C GLN A 420 -12.48 9.15 -24.21
N LEU A 421 -12.32 10.46 -24.33
CA LEU A 421 -12.98 11.45 -23.52
C LEU A 421 -13.97 12.23 -24.40
N THR A 422 -15.24 12.14 -24.12
CA THR A 422 -16.31 12.80 -24.87
C THR A 422 -17.28 13.52 -23.95
N PRO A 423 -17.99 14.56 -24.42
CA PRO A 423 -19.02 15.20 -23.63
C PRO A 423 -20.02 14.17 -23.09
N ALA A 424 -20.27 14.23 -21.78
CA ALA A 424 -21.28 13.39 -21.17
C ALA A 424 -22.68 13.82 -21.68
N THR A 425 -23.40 12.92 -22.34
CA THR A 425 -24.78 13.18 -22.72
C THR A 425 -25.60 13.33 -21.45
N ARG A 426 -26.20 14.50 -21.24
CA ARG A 426 -27.24 14.63 -20.21
C ARG A 426 -28.33 13.60 -20.49
N PRO A 427 -28.76 12.81 -19.50
CA PRO A 427 -29.96 12.02 -19.70
C PRO A 427 -31.06 13.01 -20.11
N SER A 428 -31.66 12.78 -21.29
CA SER A 428 -32.79 13.57 -21.72
C SER A 428 -33.83 13.51 -20.60
N SER A 429 -34.10 14.66 -19.97
CA SER A 429 -35.25 14.81 -19.12
C SER A 429 -36.48 14.46 -20.01
N ARG A 430 -37.01 13.26 -19.83
CA ARG A 430 -38.34 12.96 -20.43
C ARG A 430 -39.34 13.93 -19.82
N PRO A 431 -40.17 14.55 -20.66
CA PRO A 431 -41.21 15.46 -20.22
C PRO A 431 -42.22 14.79 -19.30
#